data_fb54660b0b09bb8daa03fe46c671e7d4
#
_entry.id   fb54660b0b09bb8daa03fe46c671e7d4
#
_cell.length_a   1.000
_cell.length_b   1.000
_cell.length_c   1.000
_cell.angle_alpha   90.00
_cell.angle_beta   90.00
_cell.angle_gamma   90.00
#
_symmetry.space_group_name_H-M   'P 1'
#
loop_
_entity.id
_entity.type
_entity.pdbx_description
1 polymer ?
#
loop_
_entity_poly.entity_id
_entity_poly.type
_entity_poly.pdbx_seq_one_letter_code
_entity_poly.pdbx_strand_id
1 'polypeptide(L)'
;HLSPKYGTPKNAILFTMAASLFAPWFGREILIWIVDMTSVGAAIVFAYTTASAAIIAKRQHRPAQMWTGIIGCIFSLFFLSLLIVPGMPGYLSFQSRVVLLVWIAIGVLFYLNIRKDYVKGQN
;
A
#
# COMPACT_ATOMS: atom_id res chain seq x y z
N HIS A 1 22.05 0.84 -1.08
CA HIS A 1 23.44 1.33 -0.89
C HIS A 1 23.37 2.70 -0.23
N LEU A 2 23.73 2.76 1.05
CA LEU A 2 23.84 4.02 1.80
C LEU A 2 25.13 4.75 1.40
N SER A 3 25.05 6.06 1.24
CA SER A 3 26.24 6.86 0.98
C SER A 3 27.14 6.88 2.22
N PRO A 4 28.43 6.53 2.13
CA PRO A 4 29.35 6.47 3.28
C PRO A 4 29.55 7.84 3.96
N LYS A 5 29.25 8.94 3.29
CA LYS A 5 29.46 10.30 3.81
C LYS A 5 28.27 10.91 4.55
N TYR A 6 27.03 10.46 4.26
CA TYR A 6 25.80 11.08 4.81
C TYR A 6 24.77 10.07 5.31
N GLY A 7 25.01 8.77 5.25
CA GLY A 7 24.07 7.72 5.71
C GLY A 7 22.73 7.71 4.95
N THR A 8 22.61 8.44 3.84
CA THR A 8 21.36 8.59 3.09
C THR A 8 21.33 7.72 1.83
N PRO A 9 20.19 7.14 1.47
CA PRO A 9 20.07 6.32 0.27
C PRO A 9 19.99 7.22 -0.98
N LYS A 10 21.16 7.63 -1.51
CA LYS A 10 21.27 8.52 -2.68
C LYS A 10 20.45 8.04 -3.88
N ASN A 11 20.46 6.75 -4.14
CA ASN A 11 19.73 6.16 -5.27
C ASN A 11 18.21 6.32 -5.14
N ALA A 12 17.67 6.19 -3.92
CA ALA A 12 16.25 6.41 -3.66
C ALA A 12 15.87 7.89 -3.84
N ILE A 13 16.71 8.81 -3.36
CA ILE A 13 16.50 10.27 -3.52
C ILE A 13 16.57 10.66 -4.99
N LEU A 14 17.56 10.18 -5.74
CA LEU A 14 17.71 10.43 -7.17
C LEU A 14 16.54 9.87 -7.98
N PHE A 15 16.08 8.68 -7.63
CA PHE A 15 14.91 8.06 -8.27
C PHE A 15 13.64 8.88 -8.01
N THR A 16 13.40 9.28 -6.76
CA THR A 16 12.24 10.11 -6.38
C THR A 16 12.29 11.47 -7.07
N MET A 17 13.46 12.09 -7.13
CA MET A 17 13.65 13.38 -7.81
C MET A 17 13.40 13.28 -9.32
N ALA A 18 13.91 12.24 -9.98
CA ALA A 18 13.67 11.97 -11.39
C ALA A 18 12.18 11.71 -11.65
N ALA A 19 11.52 10.88 -10.83
CA ALA A 19 10.09 10.63 -10.94
C ALA A 19 9.26 11.90 -10.78
N SER A 20 9.64 12.78 -9.84
CA SER A 20 8.96 14.06 -9.61
C SER A 20 9.12 15.04 -10.77
N LEU A 21 10.23 15.00 -11.50
CA LEU A 21 10.46 15.83 -12.70
C LEU A 21 9.60 15.38 -13.89
N PHE A 22 9.31 14.08 -13.98
CA PHE A 22 8.44 13.55 -15.02
C PHE A 22 6.94 13.72 -14.73
N ALA A 23 6.54 13.83 -13.47
CA ALA A 23 5.15 13.93 -13.06
C ALA A 23 4.37 15.08 -13.71
N PRO A 24 4.89 16.33 -13.85
CA PRO A 24 4.17 17.44 -14.48
C PRO A 24 3.88 17.23 -15.98
N TRP A 25 4.68 16.40 -16.66
CA TRP A 25 4.55 16.16 -18.09
C TRP A 25 3.29 15.35 -18.45
N PHE A 26 2.80 14.55 -17.51
CA PHE A 26 1.65 13.68 -17.73
C PHE A 26 0.31 14.32 -17.37
N GLY A 27 0.31 15.58 -16.89
CA GLY A 27 -0.88 16.37 -16.66
C GLY A 27 -1.76 15.90 -15.48
N ARG A 28 -2.97 16.42 -15.43
CA ARG A 28 -3.95 16.25 -14.34
C ARG A 28 -4.35 14.80 -14.10
N GLU A 29 -4.36 13.97 -15.13
CA GLU A 29 -4.84 12.60 -15.03
C GLU A 29 -3.96 11.71 -14.15
N ILE A 30 -2.64 11.90 -14.22
CA ILE A 30 -1.70 11.16 -13.36
C ILE A 30 -1.90 11.49 -11.87
N LEU A 31 -2.25 12.73 -11.55
CA LEU A 31 -2.54 13.10 -10.16
C LEU A 31 -3.74 12.31 -9.64
N ILE A 32 -4.78 12.13 -10.44
CA ILE A 32 -5.94 11.33 -10.07
C ILE A 32 -5.52 9.87 -9.82
N TRP A 33 -4.72 9.29 -10.70
CA TRP A 33 -4.26 7.91 -10.55
C TRP A 33 -3.40 7.71 -9.29
N ILE A 34 -2.51 8.66 -8.99
CA ILE A 34 -1.67 8.61 -7.79
C ILE A 34 -2.53 8.71 -6.53
N VAL A 35 -3.51 9.62 -6.50
CA VAL A 35 -4.43 9.76 -5.36
C VAL A 35 -5.26 8.50 -5.17
N ASP A 36 -5.82 7.94 -6.25
CA ASP A 36 -6.58 6.70 -6.20
C ASP A 36 -5.74 5.53 -5.64
N MET A 37 -4.53 5.36 -6.16
CA MET A 37 -3.62 4.30 -5.70
C MET A 37 -3.22 4.49 -4.24
N THR A 38 -2.94 5.72 -3.83
CA THR A 38 -2.59 6.05 -2.44
C THR A 38 -3.76 5.74 -1.52
N SER A 39 -4.98 6.05 -1.93
CA SER A 39 -6.20 5.79 -1.15
C SER A 39 -6.44 4.29 -0.95
N VAL A 40 -6.29 3.48 -2.00
CA VAL A 40 -6.39 2.02 -1.90
C VAL A 40 -5.28 1.46 -1.02
N GLY A 41 -4.05 1.89 -1.23
CA GLY A 41 -2.91 1.46 -0.43
C GLY A 41 -3.09 1.79 1.05
N ALA A 42 -3.53 3.00 1.36
CA ALA A 42 -3.82 3.42 2.72
C ALA A 42 -4.93 2.56 3.35
N ALA A 43 -6.03 2.29 2.64
CA ALA A 43 -7.12 1.46 3.14
C ALA A 43 -6.65 0.04 3.47
N ILE A 44 -5.80 -0.56 2.63
CA ILE A 44 -5.21 -1.89 2.87
C ILE A 44 -4.30 -1.87 4.09
N VAL A 45 -3.41 -0.87 4.20
CA VAL A 45 -2.49 -0.74 5.34
C VAL A 45 -3.26 -0.53 6.64
N PHE A 46 -4.29 0.30 6.64
CA PHE A 46 -5.14 0.50 7.82
C PHE A 46 -5.89 -0.77 8.20
N ALA A 47 -6.45 -1.51 7.25
CA ALA A 47 -7.11 -2.78 7.51
C ALA A 47 -6.15 -3.79 8.16
N TYR A 48 -4.94 -3.91 7.62
CA TYR A 48 -3.92 -4.82 8.14
C TYR A 48 -3.44 -4.40 9.54
N THR A 49 -3.19 -3.12 9.74
CA THR A 49 -2.70 -2.58 11.02
C THR A 49 -3.75 -2.74 12.11
N THR A 50 -5.01 -2.41 11.83
CA THR A 50 -6.10 -2.53 12.81
C THR A 50 -6.43 -3.99 13.12
N ALA A 51 -6.38 -4.89 12.13
CA ALA A 51 -6.52 -6.32 12.35
C ALA A 51 -5.39 -6.88 13.23
N SER A 52 -4.15 -6.49 12.94
CA SER A 52 -2.98 -6.89 13.76
C SER A 52 -3.09 -6.38 15.19
N ALA A 53 -3.51 -5.12 15.37
CA ALA A 53 -3.74 -4.54 16.69
C ALA A 53 -4.84 -5.28 17.47
N ALA A 54 -5.93 -5.67 16.82
CA ALA A 54 -7.00 -6.46 17.44
C ALA A 54 -6.52 -7.84 17.91
N ILE A 55 -5.68 -8.52 17.11
CA ILE A 55 -5.10 -9.83 17.45
C ILE A 55 -4.16 -9.70 18.66
N ILE A 56 -3.29 -8.69 18.67
CA ILE A 56 -2.36 -8.45 19.76
C ILE A 56 -3.12 -8.10 21.05
N ALA A 57 -4.13 -7.22 20.97
CA ALA A 57 -4.96 -6.84 22.10
C ALA A 57 -5.72 -8.03 22.69
N LYS A 58 -6.20 -8.96 21.84
CA LYS A 58 -6.81 -10.22 22.27
C LYS A 58 -5.83 -11.08 23.08
N ARG A 59 -4.57 -11.19 22.62
CA ARG A 59 -3.52 -11.95 23.34
C ARG A 59 -3.15 -11.32 24.68
N GLN A 60 -3.22 -9.98 24.78
CA GLN A 60 -2.90 -9.23 26.00
C GLN A 60 -4.08 -9.07 26.95
N HIS A 61 -5.25 -9.69 26.68
CA HIS A 61 -6.47 -9.57 27.47
C HIS A 61 -6.94 -8.12 27.69
N ARG A 62 -6.74 -7.24 26.68
CA ARG A 62 -7.18 -5.84 26.72
C ARG A 62 -8.43 -5.63 25.86
N PRO A 63 -9.64 -5.78 26.43
CA PRO A 63 -10.87 -5.76 25.65
C PRO A 63 -11.13 -4.42 24.95
N ALA A 64 -10.81 -3.30 25.58
CA ALA A 64 -11.01 -1.97 25.00
C ALA A 64 -10.19 -1.77 23.70
N GLN A 65 -8.94 -2.18 23.68
CA GLN A 65 -8.08 -2.06 22.50
C GLN A 65 -8.47 -3.06 21.39
N MET A 66 -8.98 -4.22 21.77
CA MET A 66 -9.52 -5.20 20.83
C MET A 66 -10.73 -4.62 20.07
N TRP A 67 -11.68 -4.00 20.79
CA TRP A 67 -12.85 -3.38 20.16
C TRP A 67 -12.47 -2.23 19.24
N THR A 68 -11.53 -1.39 19.63
CA THR A 68 -11.02 -0.31 18.77
C THR A 68 -10.39 -0.86 17.48
N GLY A 69 -9.62 -1.94 17.56
CA GLY A 69 -9.04 -2.60 16.39
C GLY A 69 -10.09 -3.20 15.46
N ILE A 70 -11.14 -3.83 16.01
CA ILE A 70 -12.25 -4.39 15.22
C ILE A 70 -13.01 -3.28 14.49
N ILE A 71 -13.38 -2.22 15.19
CA ILE A 71 -14.08 -1.07 14.60
C ILE A 71 -13.24 -0.45 13.48
N GLY A 72 -11.94 -0.22 13.72
CA GLY A 72 -11.02 0.30 12.69
C GLY A 72 -10.93 -0.62 11.47
N CYS A 73 -10.90 -1.93 11.66
CA CYS A 73 -10.90 -2.90 10.58
C CYS A 73 -12.19 -2.84 9.74
N ILE A 74 -13.35 -2.75 10.39
CA ILE A 74 -14.65 -2.61 9.72
C ILE A 74 -14.71 -1.33 8.89
N PHE A 75 -14.28 -0.20 9.44
CA PHE A 75 -14.21 1.06 8.71
C PHE A 75 -13.27 0.99 7.50
N SER A 76 -12.09 0.37 7.65
CA SER A 76 -11.14 0.20 6.54
C SER A 76 -11.71 -0.67 5.42
N LEU A 77 -12.39 -1.76 5.76
CA LEU A 77 -13.06 -2.61 4.78
C LEU A 77 -14.25 -1.89 4.11
N PHE A 78 -14.98 -1.07 4.84
CA PHE A 78 -16.03 -0.23 4.29
C PHE A 78 -15.48 0.77 3.29
N PHE A 79 -14.40 1.48 3.61
CA PHE A 79 -13.72 2.38 2.67
C PHE A 79 -13.19 1.64 1.44
N LEU A 80 -12.60 0.47 1.63
CA LEU A 80 -12.12 -0.35 0.51
C LEU A 80 -13.28 -0.74 -0.42
N SER A 81 -14.45 -1.09 0.13
CA SER A 81 -15.63 -1.43 -0.66
C SER A 81 -16.16 -0.25 -1.46
N LEU A 82 -16.11 0.98 -0.91
CA LEU A 82 -16.49 2.21 -1.62
C LEU A 82 -15.60 2.49 -2.83
N LEU A 83 -14.33 2.12 -2.78
CA LEU A 83 -13.39 2.31 -3.88
C LEU A 83 -13.55 1.25 -5.00
N ILE A 84 -14.01 0.05 -4.65
CA ILE A 84 -14.09 -1.10 -5.58
C ILE A 84 -15.46 -1.21 -6.24
N VAL A 85 -16.55 -0.87 -5.52
CA VAL A 85 -17.92 -1.06 -6.01
C VAL A 85 -18.30 0.01 -7.04
N PRO A 86 -18.67 -0.37 -8.27
CA PRO A 86 -19.14 0.57 -9.29
C PRO A 86 -20.44 1.29 -8.85
N GLY A 87 -20.49 2.61 -9.09
CA GLY A 87 -21.63 3.43 -8.71
C GLY A 87 -21.51 4.17 -7.38
N MET A 88 -20.44 3.96 -6.62
CA MET A 88 -20.16 4.70 -5.39
C MET A 88 -19.36 6.00 -5.66
N PRO A 89 -19.49 7.05 -4.81
CA PRO A 89 -18.81 8.34 -5.03
C PRO A 89 -17.27 8.26 -5.08
N GLY A 90 -16.68 7.22 -4.52
CA GLY A 90 -15.24 6.98 -4.49
C GLY A 90 -14.74 5.96 -5.52
N TYR A 91 -15.57 5.58 -6.50
CA TYR A 91 -15.22 4.54 -7.46
C TYR A 91 -14.01 4.89 -8.31
N LEU A 92 -13.01 4.00 -8.32
CA LEU A 92 -11.80 4.16 -9.09
C LEU A 92 -12.09 4.22 -10.59
N SER A 93 -11.42 5.15 -11.29
CA SER A 93 -11.43 5.19 -12.74
C SER A 93 -10.93 3.87 -13.34
N PHE A 94 -11.34 3.58 -14.57
CA PHE A 94 -10.89 2.35 -15.25
C PHE A 94 -9.35 2.28 -15.33
N GLN A 95 -8.71 3.41 -15.64
CA GLN A 95 -7.25 3.51 -15.72
C GLN A 95 -6.59 3.24 -14.37
N SER A 96 -7.11 3.80 -13.29
CA SER A 96 -6.59 3.57 -11.92
C SER A 96 -6.67 2.10 -11.52
N ARG A 97 -7.73 1.39 -11.92
CA ARG A 97 -7.84 -0.06 -11.68
C ARG A 97 -6.80 -0.88 -12.43
N VAL A 98 -6.55 -0.54 -13.70
CA VAL A 98 -5.52 -1.22 -14.50
C VAL A 98 -4.14 -1.01 -13.87
N VAL A 99 -3.82 0.22 -13.49
CA VAL A 99 -2.54 0.54 -12.84
C VAL A 99 -2.41 -0.17 -11.49
N LEU A 100 -3.49 -0.25 -10.70
CA LEU A 100 -3.52 -0.99 -9.45
C LEU A 100 -3.25 -2.49 -9.65
N LEU A 101 -3.89 -3.11 -10.64
CA LEU A 101 -3.66 -4.52 -10.97
C LEU A 101 -2.22 -4.79 -11.40
N VAL A 102 -1.64 -3.90 -12.20
CA VAL A 102 -0.22 -3.98 -12.59
C VAL A 102 0.69 -3.90 -11.36
N TRP A 103 0.41 -2.98 -10.43
CA TRP A 103 1.16 -2.85 -9.19
C TRP A 103 1.07 -4.08 -8.31
N ILE A 104 -0.12 -4.65 -8.14
CA ILE A 104 -0.33 -5.89 -7.39
C ILE A 104 0.44 -7.04 -8.05
N ALA A 105 0.38 -7.16 -9.38
CA ALA A 105 1.11 -8.19 -10.13
C ALA A 105 2.64 -8.05 -9.93
N ILE A 106 3.18 -6.85 -10.01
CA ILE A 106 4.61 -6.56 -9.75
C ILE A 106 4.97 -6.93 -8.31
N GLY A 107 4.15 -6.56 -7.33
CA GLY A 107 4.36 -6.87 -5.92
C GLY A 107 4.37 -8.39 -5.66
N VAL A 108 3.44 -9.13 -6.25
CA VAL A 108 3.37 -10.58 -6.13
C VAL A 108 4.58 -11.25 -6.79
N LEU A 109 4.97 -10.82 -8.00
CA LEU A 109 6.16 -11.32 -8.69
C LEU A 109 7.43 -11.09 -7.87
N PHE A 110 7.56 -9.90 -7.28
CA PHE A 110 8.70 -9.56 -6.44
C PHE A 110 8.74 -10.43 -5.17
N TYR A 111 7.59 -10.62 -4.53
CA TYR A 111 7.45 -11.50 -3.37
C TYR A 111 7.81 -12.96 -3.68
N LEU A 112 7.32 -13.50 -4.80
CA LEU A 112 7.62 -14.86 -5.23
C LEU A 112 9.10 -15.04 -5.56
N ASN A 113 9.72 -14.02 -6.15
CA ASN A 113 11.15 -14.06 -6.48
C ASN A 113 12.03 -14.08 -5.23
N ILE A 114 11.75 -13.20 -4.28
CA ILE A 114 12.46 -13.17 -2.99
C ILE A 114 12.26 -14.48 -2.23
N ARG A 115 11.05 -15.04 -2.22
CA ARG A 115 10.78 -16.31 -1.55
C ARG A 115 11.61 -17.46 -2.11
N LYS A 116 11.85 -17.50 -3.43
CA LYS A 116 12.71 -18.50 -4.07
C LYS A 116 14.15 -18.43 -3.61
N ASP A 117 14.66 -17.23 -3.40
CA ASP A 117 16.04 -17.01 -2.93
C ASP A 117 16.22 -17.42 -1.46
N TYR A 118 15.22 -17.16 -0.61
CA TYR A 118 15.23 -17.61 0.79
C TYR A 118 15.21 -19.14 0.92
N VAL A 119 14.45 -19.83 0.08
CA VAL A 119 14.39 -21.32 0.08
C VAL A 119 15.69 -21.94 -0.44
N LYS A 120 16.38 -21.30 -1.39
CA LYS A 120 17.68 -21.76 -1.90
C LYS A 120 18.84 -21.53 -0.93
N GLY A 121 18.75 -20.56 -0.04
CA GLY A 121 19.79 -20.26 0.94
C GLY A 121 19.77 -21.14 2.18
N GLN A 122 18.78 -22.05 2.34
CA GLN A 122 18.67 -22.97 3.46
C GLN A 122 19.11 -24.41 3.14
N ASN A 123 19.49 -24.71 1.90
CA ASN A 123 20.09 -25.97 1.48
C ASN A 123 21.57 -25.78 1.20
#